data_92ffbe609c9d34ba4db6059b864400e4
#
_entry.id   92ffbe609c9d34ba4db6059b864400e4
#
_cell.length_a   1.000
_cell.length_b   1.000
_cell.length_c   1.000
_cell.angle_alpha   90.00
_cell.angle_beta   90.00
_cell.angle_gamma   90.00
#
_symmetry.space_group_name_H-M   'P 1'
#
loop_
_entity.id
_entity.type
_entity.pdbx_description
1 polymer ?
#
loop_
_entity_poly.entity_id
_entity_poly.type
_entity_poly.pdbx_seq_one_letter_code
_entity_poly.pdbx_strand_id
1 'polypeptide(L)'
;MRILVTGHEGFIGRNMTTWLHQEEGWEVEGWEWDPNDFPDVSTFDWVIHLGAIADMTCTDVDAILKQNYEFSQKLFTECNRHGVNLQYASSSAVYGDTKDFSEHSPCKPDNAYSWSKYLFDRWVFQQEQHIMVQGFRYFN
;
A
#
# COMPACT_ATOMS: atom_id res chain seq x y z
N MET A 1 -18.37 -0.54 -10.23
CA MET A 1 -16.92 -0.64 -9.99
C MET A 1 -16.71 -1.41 -8.71
N ARG A 2 -15.86 -2.46 -8.73
CA ARG A 2 -15.54 -3.25 -7.53
C ARG A 2 -14.16 -2.89 -7.00
N ILE A 3 -14.08 -2.58 -5.72
CA ILE A 3 -12.86 -2.08 -5.07
C ILE A 3 -12.55 -2.95 -3.85
N LEU A 4 -11.31 -3.44 -3.77
CA LEU A 4 -10.77 -4.08 -2.58
C LEU A 4 -9.94 -3.06 -1.77
N VAL A 5 -10.20 -2.94 -0.48
CA VAL A 5 -9.41 -2.10 0.44
C VAL A 5 -8.70 -3.00 1.44
N THR A 6 -7.38 -3.14 1.34
CA THR A 6 -6.60 -3.84 2.35
C THR A 6 -6.23 -2.89 3.49
N GLY A 7 -6.23 -3.37 4.73
CA GLY A 7 -6.04 -2.51 5.90
C GLY A 7 -7.27 -1.63 6.18
N HIS A 8 -8.45 -2.12 5.83
CA HIS A 8 -9.72 -1.38 5.94
C HIS A 8 -10.13 -1.07 7.39
N GLU A 9 -9.63 -1.82 8.37
CA GLU A 9 -9.87 -1.57 9.79
C GLU A 9 -8.94 -0.52 10.40
N GLY A 10 -7.89 -0.12 9.68
CA GLY A 10 -6.98 0.96 10.09
C GLY A 10 -7.62 2.35 10.02
N PHE A 11 -6.93 3.37 10.54
CA PHE A 11 -7.45 4.74 10.57
C PHE A 11 -7.78 5.27 9.15
N ILE A 12 -6.84 5.17 8.21
CA ILE A 12 -7.06 5.62 6.84
C ILE A 12 -8.09 4.71 6.15
N GLY A 13 -7.97 3.39 6.34
CA GLY A 13 -8.83 2.39 5.71
C GLY A 13 -10.30 2.58 6.04
N ARG A 14 -10.65 2.78 7.31
CA ARG A 14 -12.05 3.03 7.73
C ARG A 14 -12.64 4.28 7.11
N ASN A 15 -11.88 5.37 7.08
CA ASN A 15 -12.32 6.61 6.46
C ASN A 15 -12.50 6.46 4.94
N MET A 16 -11.53 5.81 4.28
CA MET A 16 -11.59 5.53 2.85
C MET A 16 -12.80 4.66 2.50
N THR A 17 -12.98 3.54 3.20
CA THR A 17 -14.11 2.61 2.97
C THR A 17 -15.45 3.31 3.19
N THR A 18 -15.57 4.11 4.26
CA THR A 18 -16.80 4.88 4.53
C THR A 18 -17.13 5.85 3.40
N TRP A 19 -16.12 6.52 2.85
CA TRP A 19 -16.31 7.46 1.74
C TRP A 19 -16.67 6.73 0.44
N LEU A 20 -15.95 5.64 0.12
CA LEU A 20 -16.19 4.87 -1.10
C LEU A 20 -17.59 4.26 -1.16
N HIS A 21 -18.15 3.84 -0.01
CA HIS A 21 -19.53 3.31 0.06
C HIS A 21 -20.62 4.35 -0.24
N GLN A 22 -20.29 5.65 -0.25
CA GLN A 22 -21.24 6.71 -0.60
C GLN A 22 -21.37 6.90 -2.13
N GLU A 23 -20.44 6.36 -2.89
CA GLU A 23 -20.44 6.47 -4.35
C GLU A 23 -21.42 5.47 -4.98
N GLU A 24 -22.37 5.96 -5.76
CA GLU A 24 -23.38 5.13 -6.39
C GLU A 24 -22.76 4.14 -7.40
N GLY A 25 -23.13 2.88 -7.29
CA GLY A 25 -22.66 1.82 -8.18
C GLY A 25 -21.25 1.29 -7.88
N TRP A 26 -20.68 1.63 -6.71
CA TRP A 26 -19.42 1.06 -6.25
C TRP A 26 -19.66 -0.04 -5.20
N GLU A 27 -19.01 -1.18 -5.39
CA GLU A 27 -18.97 -2.29 -4.44
C GLU A 27 -17.61 -2.31 -3.79
N VAL A 28 -17.57 -2.18 -2.46
CA VAL A 28 -16.32 -2.07 -1.69
C VAL A 28 -16.21 -3.22 -0.72
N GLU A 29 -15.11 -3.97 -0.82
CA GLU A 29 -14.77 -5.06 0.10
C GLU A 29 -13.53 -4.70 0.91
N GLY A 30 -13.53 -5.05 2.20
CA GLY A 30 -12.38 -4.90 3.08
C GLY A 30 -11.63 -6.22 3.26
N TRP A 31 -10.30 -6.15 3.38
CA TRP A 31 -9.46 -7.29 3.72
C TRP A 31 -8.36 -6.87 4.70
N GLU A 32 -8.10 -7.71 5.69
CA GLU A 32 -6.99 -7.53 6.63
C GLU A 32 -5.90 -8.57 6.40
N TRP A 33 -4.66 -8.18 6.71
CA TRP A 33 -3.53 -9.07 6.51
C TRP A 33 -3.60 -10.31 7.41
N ASP A 34 -3.48 -11.47 6.79
CA ASP A 34 -3.34 -12.77 7.43
C ASP A 34 -2.15 -13.50 6.80
N PRO A 35 -1.19 -14.04 7.59
CA PRO A 35 -0.03 -14.77 7.06
C PRO A 35 -0.39 -16.05 6.30
N ASN A 36 -1.59 -16.57 6.49
CA ASN A 36 -2.07 -17.82 5.88
C ASN A 36 -3.10 -17.60 4.75
N ASP A 37 -3.46 -16.34 4.46
CA ASP A 37 -4.46 -16.00 3.47
C ASP A 37 -3.94 -14.95 2.49
N PHE A 38 -4.56 -14.90 1.31
CA PHE A 38 -4.27 -13.89 0.29
C PHE A 38 -5.56 -13.58 -0.47
N PRO A 39 -5.91 -12.29 -0.66
CA PRO A 39 -7.16 -11.93 -1.31
C PRO A 39 -7.14 -12.30 -2.81
N ASP A 40 -8.25 -12.86 -3.30
CA ASP A 40 -8.46 -13.01 -4.74
C ASP A 40 -8.77 -11.64 -5.37
N VAL A 41 -7.78 -11.04 -5.99
CA VAL A 41 -7.92 -9.73 -6.62
C VAL A 41 -8.60 -9.79 -8.00
N SER A 42 -8.74 -10.96 -8.59
CA SER A 42 -9.14 -11.14 -9.99
C SER A 42 -10.53 -10.60 -10.36
N THR A 43 -11.37 -10.36 -9.36
CA THR A 43 -12.76 -9.89 -9.52
C THR A 43 -12.94 -8.41 -9.28
N PHE A 44 -11.86 -7.67 -8.99
CA PHE A 44 -11.90 -6.24 -8.69
C PHE A 44 -11.41 -5.40 -9.86
N ASP A 45 -11.87 -4.14 -9.93
CA ASP A 45 -11.35 -3.12 -10.85
C ASP A 45 -10.16 -2.37 -10.25
N TRP A 46 -10.17 -2.21 -8.92
CA TRP A 46 -9.16 -1.52 -8.14
C TRP A 46 -8.84 -2.24 -6.85
N VAL A 47 -7.57 -2.18 -6.48
CA VAL A 47 -7.09 -2.48 -5.12
C VAL A 47 -6.53 -1.21 -4.51
N ILE A 48 -7.03 -0.83 -3.33
CA ILE A 48 -6.49 0.24 -2.49
C ILE A 48 -5.76 -0.40 -1.32
N HIS A 49 -4.43 -0.44 -1.40
CA HIS A 49 -3.58 -1.12 -0.43
C HIS A 49 -3.09 -0.16 0.65
N LEU A 50 -3.72 -0.22 1.83
CA LEU A 50 -3.42 0.62 3.00
C LEU A 50 -2.83 -0.19 4.17
N GLY A 51 -2.98 -1.52 4.13
CA GLY A 51 -2.51 -2.41 5.20
C GLY A 51 -0.99 -2.42 5.35
N ALA A 52 -0.52 -2.17 6.56
CA ALA A 52 0.90 -2.24 6.91
C ALA A 52 1.11 -2.28 8.43
N ILE A 53 2.24 -2.80 8.88
CA ILE A 53 2.77 -2.48 10.21
C ILE A 53 3.28 -1.03 10.12
N ALA A 54 2.54 -0.09 10.71
CA ALA A 54 2.82 1.35 10.62
C ALA A 54 3.56 1.91 11.85
N ASP A 55 3.84 1.07 12.85
CA ASP A 55 4.58 1.44 14.05
C ASP A 55 6.08 1.62 13.72
N MET A 56 6.53 2.88 13.72
CA MET A 56 7.93 3.24 13.46
C MET A 56 8.89 2.78 14.57
N THR A 57 8.36 2.39 15.74
CA THR A 57 9.16 1.87 16.86
C THR A 57 9.27 0.33 16.84
N CYS A 58 8.56 -0.33 15.93
CA CYS A 58 8.63 -1.77 15.78
C CYS A 58 10.04 -2.21 15.36
N THR A 59 10.62 -3.10 16.15
CA THR A 59 11.98 -3.65 15.92
C THR A 59 11.97 -5.02 15.26
N ASP A 60 10.80 -5.62 15.05
CA ASP A 60 10.65 -6.88 14.32
C ASP A 60 10.74 -6.62 12.81
N VAL A 61 11.99 -6.58 12.33
CA VAL A 61 12.29 -6.31 10.93
C VAL A 61 11.71 -7.38 10.00
N ASP A 62 11.73 -8.65 10.42
CA ASP A 62 11.22 -9.75 9.61
C ASP A 62 9.70 -9.64 9.41
N ALA A 63 8.96 -9.33 10.47
CA ALA A 63 7.51 -9.10 10.38
C ALA A 63 7.19 -7.89 9.48
N ILE A 64 7.95 -6.78 9.62
CA ILE A 64 7.79 -5.59 8.79
C ILE A 64 8.06 -5.91 7.32
N LEU A 65 9.15 -6.58 6.99
CA LEU A 65 9.47 -6.91 5.61
C LEU A 65 8.43 -7.86 5.01
N LYS A 66 8.02 -8.87 5.75
CA LYS A 66 7.01 -9.85 5.29
C LYS A 66 5.67 -9.19 4.98
N GLN A 67 5.17 -8.33 5.88
CA GLN A 67 3.87 -7.70 5.70
C GLN A 67 3.92 -6.46 4.79
N ASN A 68 4.92 -5.59 4.94
CA ASN A 68 4.93 -4.31 4.22
C ASN A 68 5.58 -4.39 2.84
N TYR A 69 6.52 -5.32 2.64
CA TYR A 69 7.27 -5.41 1.39
C TYR A 69 6.89 -6.66 0.58
N GLU A 70 7.08 -7.86 1.11
CA GLU A 70 6.84 -9.10 0.35
C GLU A 70 5.37 -9.28 -0.03
N PHE A 71 4.46 -9.02 0.92
CA PHE A 71 3.01 -9.05 0.63
C PHE A 71 2.63 -8.00 -0.41
N SER A 72 3.15 -6.78 -0.31
CA SER A 72 2.89 -5.71 -1.29
C SER A 72 3.41 -6.07 -2.68
N GLN A 73 4.57 -6.73 -2.79
CA GLN A 73 5.09 -7.25 -4.06
C GLN A 73 4.17 -8.30 -4.67
N LYS A 74 3.70 -9.25 -3.85
CA LYS A 74 2.77 -10.28 -4.29
C LYS A 74 1.45 -9.65 -4.75
N LEU A 75 0.92 -8.69 -4.00
CA LEU A 75 -0.32 -7.99 -4.32
C LEU A 75 -0.21 -7.24 -5.66
N PHE A 76 0.88 -6.48 -5.86
CA PHE A 76 1.16 -5.84 -7.13
C PHE A 76 1.24 -6.85 -8.28
N THR A 77 1.95 -7.96 -8.07
CA THR A 77 2.13 -8.99 -9.11
C THR A 77 0.78 -9.58 -9.54
N GLU A 78 -0.09 -9.89 -8.59
CA GLU A 78 -1.43 -10.40 -8.87
C GLU A 78 -2.32 -9.34 -9.53
N CYS A 79 -2.29 -8.09 -9.06
CA CYS A 79 -3.00 -6.99 -9.71
C CYS A 79 -2.55 -6.82 -11.17
N ASN A 80 -1.24 -6.78 -11.40
CA ASN A 80 -0.66 -6.62 -12.74
C ASN A 80 -1.01 -7.79 -13.67
N ARG A 81 -1.04 -9.02 -13.14
CA ARG A 81 -1.41 -10.23 -13.88
C ARG A 81 -2.88 -10.23 -14.31
N HIS A 82 -3.77 -9.73 -13.46
CA HIS A 82 -5.22 -9.73 -13.68
C HIS A 82 -5.77 -8.44 -14.29
N GLY A 83 -4.92 -7.44 -14.56
CA GLY A 83 -5.35 -6.15 -15.12
C GLY A 83 -6.10 -5.27 -14.12
N VAL A 84 -5.86 -5.45 -12.82
CA VAL A 84 -6.49 -4.71 -11.72
C VAL A 84 -5.63 -3.52 -11.33
N ASN A 85 -6.20 -2.32 -11.33
CA ASN A 85 -5.46 -1.11 -10.97
C ASN A 85 -5.08 -1.12 -9.48
N LEU A 86 -3.93 -0.56 -9.15
CA LEU A 86 -3.40 -0.53 -7.79
C LEU A 86 -3.11 0.88 -7.31
N GLN A 87 -3.73 1.27 -6.20
CA GLN A 87 -3.32 2.41 -5.40
C GLN A 87 -2.71 1.90 -4.08
N TYR A 88 -1.56 2.42 -3.66
CA TYR A 88 -0.93 1.96 -2.42
C TYR A 88 -0.44 3.11 -1.54
N ALA A 89 -0.44 2.86 -0.24
CA ALA A 89 0.10 3.78 0.73
C ALA A 89 1.62 3.61 0.86
N SER A 90 2.37 4.58 0.34
CA SER A 90 3.71 4.90 0.78
C SER A 90 3.64 5.80 2.02
N SER A 91 4.71 6.47 2.41
CA SER A 91 4.77 7.29 3.61
C SER A 91 5.71 8.47 3.45
N SER A 92 5.41 9.60 4.08
CA SER A 92 6.34 10.72 4.24
C SER A 92 7.60 10.32 5.03
N ALA A 93 7.54 9.25 5.83
CA ALA A 93 8.70 8.71 6.55
C ALA A 93 9.86 8.29 5.62
N VAL A 94 9.59 8.04 4.33
CA VAL A 94 10.66 7.72 3.36
C VAL A 94 11.64 8.87 3.13
N TYR A 95 11.23 10.10 3.41
CA TYR A 95 12.11 11.28 3.28
C TYR A 95 13.16 11.37 4.38
N GLY A 96 12.90 10.79 5.56
CA GLY A 96 13.75 10.93 6.74
C GLY A 96 13.82 12.36 7.26
N ASP A 97 14.96 12.72 7.84
CA ASP A 97 15.20 14.08 8.35
C ASP A 97 15.49 15.05 7.19
N THR A 98 14.46 15.71 6.70
CA THR A 98 14.54 16.72 5.64
C THR A 98 13.57 17.87 5.91
N LYS A 99 13.84 19.01 5.25
CA LYS A 99 12.93 20.17 5.21
C LYS A 99 12.22 20.30 3.85
N ASP A 100 12.66 19.52 2.86
CA ASP A 100 12.07 19.49 1.53
C ASP A 100 11.30 18.17 1.35
N PHE A 101 9.98 18.27 1.32
CA PHE A 101 9.05 17.15 1.11
C PHE A 101 8.49 17.13 -0.31
N SER A 102 9.17 17.73 -1.27
CA SER A 102 8.81 17.59 -2.67
C SER A 102 9.02 16.13 -3.14
N GLU A 103 8.25 15.70 -4.12
CA GLU A 103 8.35 14.32 -4.64
C GLU A 103 9.73 14.01 -5.27
N HIS A 104 10.46 15.04 -5.63
CA HIS A 104 11.84 14.95 -6.18
C HIS A 104 12.93 14.95 -5.12
N SER A 105 12.57 15.20 -3.86
CA SER A 105 13.52 15.21 -2.76
C SER A 105 14.14 13.83 -2.56
N PRO A 106 15.45 13.73 -2.25
CA PRO A 106 16.09 12.47 -1.96
C PRO A 106 15.44 11.79 -0.77
N CYS A 107 15.11 10.51 -0.91
CA CYS A 107 14.63 9.69 0.19
C CYS A 107 15.80 9.22 1.06
N LYS A 108 15.64 9.31 2.39
CA LYS A 108 16.63 8.93 3.41
C LYS A 108 15.92 8.21 4.56
N PRO A 109 15.33 7.03 4.32
CA PRO A 109 14.64 6.30 5.37
C PRO A 109 15.60 5.95 6.52
N ASP A 110 15.14 6.06 7.76
CA ASP A 110 15.94 5.96 8.97
C ASP A 110 15.47 4.88 9.97
N ASN A 111 14.37 4.18 9.66
CA ASN A 111 13.85 3.09 10.48
C ASN A 111 13.30 1.96 9.59
N ALA A 112 13.03 0.78 10.20
CA ALA A 112 12.59 -0.40 9.46
C ALA A 112 11.28 -0.16 8.68
N TYR A 113 10.33 0.57 9.27
CA TYR A 113 9.08 0.93 8.60
C TYR A 113 9.33 1.79 7.35
N SER A 114 10.05 2.89 7.49
CA SER A 114 10.35 3.80 6.38
C SER A 114 11.14 3.10 5.27
N TRP A 115 12.09 2.22 5.63
CA TRP A 115 12.78 1.39 4.67
C TRP A 115 11.85 0.43 3.93
N SER A 116 10.90 -0.22 4.61
CA SER A 116 9.97 -1.14 3.95
C SER A 116 9.11 -0.44 2.89
N LYS A 117 8.66 0.79 3.17
CA LYS A 117 7.89 1.60 2.22
C LYS A 117 8.76 2.08 1.05
N TYR A 118 9.96 2.55 1.33
CA TYR A 118 10.89 2.99 0.29
C TYR A 118 11.33 1.84 -0.64
N LEU A 119 11.60 0.68 -0.09
CA LEU A 119 11.96 -0.50 -0.89
C LEU A 119 10.84 -0.89 -1.85
N PHE A 120 9.59 -0.85 -1.40
CA PHE A 120 8.45 -1.13 -2.27
C PHE A 120 8.30 -0.06 -3.35
N ASP A 121 8.39 1.24 -3.01
CA ASP A 121 8.39 2.34 -3.99
C ASP A 121 9.43 2.07 -5.09
N ARG A 122 10.67 1.76 -4.69
CA ARG A 122 11.78 1.51 -5.63
C ARG A 122 11.56 0.27 -6.48
N TRP A 123 11.04 -0.79 -5.90
CA TRP A 123 10.77 -2.03 -6.59
C TRP A 123 9.68 -1.86 -7.65
N VAL A 124 8.58 -1.18 -7.31
CA VAL A 124 7.48 -0.91 -8.25
C VAL A 124 7.97 -0.15 -9.50
N PHE A 125 8.85 0.84 -9.34
CA PHE A 125 9.41 1.59 -10.48
C PHE A 125 10.25 0.73 -11.44
N GLN A 126 10.70 -0.44 -11.00
CA GLN A 126 11.50 -1.36 -11.83
C GLN A 126 10.65 -2.42 -12.52
N GLN A 127 9.36 -2.50 -12.19
CA GLN A 127 8.46 -3.49 -12.77
C GLN A 127 7.85 -2.98 -14.08
N GLU A 128 7.62 -3.91 -15.02
CA GLU A 128 6.76 -3.64 -16.16
C GLU A 128 5.31 -3.52 -15.67
N GLN A 129 4.66 -2.41 -16.00
CA GLN A 129 3.33 -2.08 -15.52
C GLN A 129 2.32 -2.16 -16.66
N HIS A 130 1.34 -3.05 -16.54
CA HIS A 130 0.23 -3.20 -17.49
C HIS A 130 -1.08 -2.60 -16.95
N ILE A 131 -1.01 -2.00 -15.76
CA ILE A 131 -2.12 -1.42 -15.01
C ILE A 131 -1.77 0.01 -14.58
N MET A 132 -2.76 0.78 -14.14
CA MET A 132 -2.51 2.03 -13.44
C MET A 132 -2.00 1.73 -12.03
N VAL A 133 -0.85 2.33 -11.67
CA VAL A 133 -0.27 2.20 -10.34
C VAL A 133 -0.04 3.59 -9.75
N GLN A 134 -0.56 3.82 -8.54
CA GLN A 134 -0.46 5.09 -7.82
C GLN A 134 0.07 4.87 -6.41
N GLY A 135 1.21 5.45 -6.09
CA GLY A 135 1.78 5.45 -4.74
C GLY A 135 1.62 6.81 -4.07
N PHE A 136 1.03 6.85 -2.87
CA PHE A 136 0.82 8.09 -2.11
C PHE A 136 1.65 8.10 -0.84
N ARG A 137 2.48 9.12 -0.66
CA ARG A 137 3.26 9.36 0.55
C ARG A 137 2.41 10.13 1.54
N TYR A 138 1.65 9.41 2.37
CA TYR A 138 0.82 10.01 3.39
C TYR A 138 1.65 10.73 4.45
N PHE A 139 1.16 11.89 4.89
CA PHE A 139 1.68 12.68 6.01
C PHE A 139 0.76 12.53 7.21
N ASN A 140 1.35 12.61 8.42
CA ASN A 140 0.61 12.65 9.68
C ASN A 140 0.18 14.07 10.01
#